data_237c68f087f5cddb1cfab77db1afbc7a
#
_entry.id   237c68f087f5cddb1cfab77db1afbc7a
#
_cell.length_a   1.000
_cell.length_b   1.000
_cell.length_c   1.000
_cell.angle_alpha   90.00
_cell.angle_beta   90.00
_cell.angle_gamma   90.00
#
_symmetry.space_group_name_H-M   'P 1'
#
loop_
_entity.id
_entity.type
_entity.pdbx_description
1 polymer ?
#
loop_
_entity_poly.entity_id
_entity_poly.type
_entity_poly.pdbx_seq_one_letter_code
_entity_poly.pdbx_strand_id
1 'polypeptide(L)'
;PYLIACRGYYTRATLAAYDFFENRFHKVWGIDSGFVPMANPFNDSGCHLAVGTDPVYGILAGQGNHSISTADIDGDGCMEIVYGAAAIDHDGSLLYSKYGTLPDGRTRAKFGHGDAMHVADIDPDSPGLEIFNVYEEGERAPYGWALRDAETGDVRFGEYAEEDLGRCMIGKIDPNTRGLQVWVKDVYDVNGRTLELPTPGTNMKIYWAGDLSTQITDGADYLHGDQYGVINDLTHGV
;
A
#
# COMPACT_ATOMS: atom_id res chain seq x y z
N PRO A 1 -13.67 -17.44 8.54
CA PRO A 1 -12.94 -16.18 8.33
C PRO A 1 -12.22 -15.80 9.61
N TYR A 2 -10.97 -15.30 9.50
CA TYR A 2 -10.18 -14.86 10.64
C TYR A 2 -10.22 -13.32 10.76
N LEU A 3 -10.09 -12.82 11.98
CA LEU A 3 -9.77 -11.44 12.25
C LEU A 3 -8.25 -11.27 12.20
N ILE A 4 -7.76 -10.42 11.31
CA ILE A 4 -6.34 -10.04 11.28
C ILE A 4 -6.16 -8.76 12.07
N ALA A 5 -5.26 -8.78 13.04
CA ALA A 5 -4.88 -7.64 13.84
C ALA A 5 -3.41 -7.29 13.60
N CYS A 6 -3.17 -6.05 13.19
CA CYS A 6 -1.84 -5.48 13.05
C CYS A 6 -1.60 -4.46 14.15
N ARG A 7 -0.39 -4.46 14.72
CA ARG A 7 0.06 -3.43 15.65
C ARG A 7 1.51 -3.06 15.36
N GLY A 8 1.71 -1.80 15.09
CA GLY A 8 3.00 -1.25 14.68
C GLY A 8 3.27 -1.42 13.20
N TYR A 9 3.76 -0.38 12.56
CA TYR A 9 4.10 -0.33 11.14
C TYR A 9 5.31 0.57 10.86
N TYR A 10 5.61 1.52 11.72
CA TYR A 10 6.80 2.39 11.63
C TYR A 10 8.09 1.69 12.05
N THR A 11 8.02 0.86 13.08
CA THR A 11 9.17 0.19 13.68
C THR A 11 8.87 -1.28 13.90
N ARG A 12 8.70 -1.71 15.17
CA ARG A 12 8.32 -3.08 15.50
C ARG A 12 6.96 -3.42 14.88
N ALA A 13 6.92 -4.47 14.10
CA ALA A 13 5.72 -4.99 13.45
C ALA A 13 5.22 -6.23 14.18
N THR A 14 3.93 -6.26 14.48
CA THR A 14 3.25 -7.47 14.98
C THR A 14 1.95 -7.67 14.23
N LEU A 15 1.72 -8.91 13.79
CA LEU A 15 0.45 -9.32 13.19
C LEU A 15 -0.03 -10.60 13.87
N ALA A 16 -1.35 -10.75 13.95
CA ALA A 16 -1.94 -11.97 14.47
C ALA A 16 -3.28 -12.26 13.79
N ALA A 17 -3.56 -13.53 13.56
CA ALA A 17 -4.85 -14.02 13.13
C ALA A 17 -5.60 -14.63 14.30
N TYR A 18 -6.88 -14.33 14.37
CA TYR A 18 -7.79 -14.84 15.39
C TYR A 18 -9.02 -15.45 14.73
N ASP A 19 -9.41 -16.60 15.22
CA ASP A 19 -10.72 -17.18 14.98
C ASP A 19 -11.68 -16.75 16.11
N PHE A 20 -12.97 -16.71 15.82
CA PHE A 20 -13.99 -16.35 16.78
C PHE A 20 -15.01 -17.48 16.93
N PHE A 21 -14.95 -18.19 18.06
CA PHE A 21 -15.93 -19.21 18.42
C PHE A 21 -16.13 -19.26 19.95
N GLU A 22 -17.22 -19.81 20.41
CA GLU A 22 -17.60 -19.85 21.85
C GLU A 22 -17.55 -18.46 22.51
N ASN A 23 -17.96 -17.40 21.78
CA ASN A 23 -17.97 -16.01 22.25
C ASN A 23 -16.60 -15.44 22.67
N ARG A 24 -15.50 -15.94 22.11
CA ARG A 24 -14.14 -15.43 22.37
C ARG A 24 -13.24 -15.55 21.13
N PHE A 25 -12.20 -14.75 21.14
CA PHE A 25 -11.14 -14.83 20.14
C PHE A 25 -10.10 -15.88 20.55
N HIS A 26 -9.77 -16.75 19.60
CA HIS A 26 -8.71 -17.74 19.72
C HIS A 26 -7.60 -17.38 18.74
N LYS A 27 -6.40 -17.15 19.26
CA LYS A 27 -5.25 -16.87 18.40
C LYS A 27 -4.88 -18.10 17.59
N VAL A 28 -4.88 -17.94 16.26
CA VAL A 28 -4.48 -18.99 15.30
C VAL A 28 -2.97 -18.97 15.10
N TRP A 29 -2.44 -17.81 14.74
CA TRP A 29 -1.01 -17.56 14.64
C TRP A 29 -0.70 -16.11 15.02
N GLY A 30 0.59 -15.80 15.15
CA GLY A 30 1.05 -14.44 15.34
C GLY A 30 2.54 -14.34 15.17
N ILE A 31 2.95 -13.25 14.56
CA ILE A 31 4.32 -12.90 14.25
C ILE A 31 4.72 -11.60 14.94
N ASP A 32 6.01 -11.42 15.13
CA ASP A 32 6.60 -10.26 15.79
C ASP A 32 8.01 -10.04 15.23
N SER A 33 8.28 -8.85 14.74
CA SER A 33 9.60 -8.48 14.23
C SER A 33 10.67 -8.37 15.34
N GLY A 34 10.26 -8.42 16.60
CA GLY A 34 11.15 -8.29 17.75
C GLY A 34 11.50 -6.85 18.06
N PHE A 35 12.52 -6.66 18.91
CA PHE A 35 13.00 -5.34 19.30
C PHE A 35 13.62 -4.61 18.11
N VAL A 36 13.27 -3.34 17.97
CA VAL A 36 13.87 -2.42 16.98
C VAL A 36 14.59 -1.32 17.76
N PRO A 37 15.91 -1.15 17.55
CA PRO A 37 16.66 -0.09 18.23
C PRO A 37 16.13 1.29 17.84
N MET A 38 15.89 2.13 18.83
CA MET A 38 15.43 3.51 18.64
C MET A 38 16.21 4.45 19.53
N ALA A 39 16.80 5.51 18.96
CA ALA A 39 17.43 6.56 19.74
C ALA A 39 16.39 7.49 20.36
N ASN A 40 15.33 7.79 19.63
CA ASN A 40 14.19 8.59 20.10
C ASN A 40 12.88 8.00 19.58
N PRO A 41 12.01 7.43 20.45
CA PRO A 41 10.79 6.77 20.02
C PRO A 41 9.72 7.70 19.42
N PHE A 42 9.90 9.01 19.54
CA PHE A 42 8.93 9.99 19.07
C PHE A 42 9.34 10.71 17.78
N ASN A 43 10.60 10.61 17.39
CA ASN A 43 11.12 11.43 16.28
C ASN A 43 12.36 10.82 15.61
N ASP A 44 12.60 9.52 15.75
CA ASP A 44 13.71 8.85 15.10
C ASP A 44 13.26 8.17 13.81
N SER A 45 13.19 8.94 12.73
CA SER A 45 12.86 8.44 11.40
C SER A 45 13.83 7.37 10.89
N GLY A 46 15.05 7.32 11.45
CA GLY A 46 16.01 6.25 11.14
C GLY A 46 15.52 4.85 11.54
N CYS A 47 14.62 4.77 12.52
CA CYS A 47 14.07 3.50 13.00
C CYS A 47 13.21 2.80 11.96
N HIS A 48 12.57 3.54 11.04
CA HIS A 48 11.73 2.96 9.99
C HIS A 48 12.53 2.02 9.08
N LEU A 49 13.82 2.26 8.93
CA LEU A 49 14.72 1.42 8.11
C LEU A 49 15.45 0.34 8.92
N ALA A 50 15.33 0.36 10.25
CA ALA A 50 15.97 -0.64 11.10
C ALA A 50 15.34 -2.03 10.95
N VAL A 51 16.14 -3.08 11.16
CA VAL A 51 15.70 -4.46 11.19
C VAL A 51 15.41 -4.85 12.64
N GLY A 52 14.32 -5.55 12.89
CA GLY A 52 13.99 -6.09 14.20
C GLY A 52 14.88 -7.31 14.56
N THR A 53 14.85 -7.70 15.81
CA THR A 53 15.72 -8.78 16.33
C THR A 53 15.23 -10.19 16.04
N ASP A 54 14.00 -10.36 15.55
CA ASP A 54 13.53 -11.68 15.14
C ASP A 54 14.26 -12.16 13.88
N PRO A 55 14.78 -13.40 13.86
CA PRO A 55 15.58 -13.88 12.74
C PRO A 55 14.80 -14.07 11.43
N VAL A 56 13.47 -14.22 11.48
CA VAL A 56 12.59 -14.40 10.30
C VAL A 56 11.84 -13.13 10.01
N TYR A 57 11.12 -12.62 10.99
CA TYR A 57 10.20 -11.50 10.82
C TYR A 57 10.84 -10.12 11.08
N GLY A 58 12.10 -10.05 11.52
CA GLY A 58 12.80 -8.79 11.77
C GLY A 58 12.82 -7.84 10.57
N ILE A 59 12.82 -8.39 9.36
CA ILE A 59 12.80 -7.63 8.11
C ILE A 59 11.44 -6.94 7.82
N LEU A 60 10.38 -7.27 8.57
CA LEU A 60 9.07 -6.60 8.48
C LEU A 60 9.06 -5.24 9.19
N ALA A 61 9.98 -5.00 10.12
CA ALA A 61 10.04 -3.76 10.86
C ALA A 61 10.11 -2.56 9.90
N GLY A 62 9.22 -1.59 10.06
CA GLY A 62 9.15 -0.39 9.22
C GLY A 62 8.69 -0.60 7.78
N GLN A 63 8.08 -1.73 7.45
CA GLN A 63 7.60 -2.06 6.10
C GLN A 63 6.06 -2.02 5.98
N GLY A 64 5.38 -1.70 7.07
CA GLY A 64 3.92 -1.68 7.10
C GLY A 64 3.32 -0.39 6.58
N ASN A 65 2.04 -0.45 6.29
CA ASN A 65 1.22 0.69 5.86
C ASN A 65 0.22 1.08 6.95
N HIS A 66 -0.41 2.25 6.82
CA HIS A 66 -1.55 2.62 7.67
C HIS A 66 -2.77 1.71 7.47
N SER A 67 -2.82 0.99 6.37
CA SER A 67 -3.82 -0.02 6.07
C SER A 67 -3.16 -1.38 5.79
N ILE A 68 -3.92 -2.45 5.98
CA ILE A 68 -3.59 -3.79 5.47
C ILE A 68 -4.68 -4.24 4.52
N SER A 69 -4.31 -5.06 3.55
CA SER A 69 -5.27 -5.70 2.64
C SER A 69 -5.14 -7.20 2.74
N THR A 70 -6.24 -7.90 2.47
CA THR A 70 -6.24 -9.35 2.31
C THR A 70 -6.69 -9.68 0.91
N ALA A 71 -5.96 -10.56 0.24
CA ALA A 71 -6.25 -11.03 -1.11
C ALA A 71 -5.56 -12.35 -1.36
N ASP A 72 -6.13 -13.19 -2.19
CA ASP A 72 -5.50 -14.40 -2.72
C ASP A 72 -4.48 -13.97 -3.79
N ILE A 73 -3.22 -13.75 -3.36
CA ILE A 73 -2.19 -13.18 -4.24
C ILE A 73 -1.33 -14.23 -4.93
N ASP A 74 -1.37 -15.48 -4.47
CA ASP A 74 -0.62 -16.60 -5.04
C ASP A 74 -1.53 -17.66 -5.72
N GLY A 75 -2.85 -17.48 -5.62
CA GLY A 75 -3.83 -18.31 -6.30
C GLY A 75 -4.11 -19.66 -5.63
N ASP A 76 -3.78 -19.82 -4.34
CA ASP A 76 -4.01 -21.06 -3.59
C ASP A 76 -5.43 -21.17 -3.03
N GLY A 77 -6.23 -20.11 -3.10
CA GLY A 77 -7.61 -20.02 -2.61
C GLY A 77 -7.73 -19.56 -1.17
N CYS A 78 -6.64 -19.25 -0.49
CA CYS A 78 -6.60 -18.60 0.81
C CYS A 78 -6.29 -17.10 0.65
N MET A 79 -6.41 -16.32 1.71
CA MET A 79 -6.15 -14.88 1.67
C MET A 79 -4.86 -14.56 2.40
N GLU A 80 -3.88 -14.05 1.70
CA GLU A 80 -2.66 -13.50 2.25
C GLU A 80 -2.91 -12.10 2.82
N ILE A 81 -1.98 -11.66 3.64
CA ILE A 81 -1.98 -10.32 4.23
C ILE A 81 -0.93 -9.47 3.54
N VAL A 82 -1.37 -8.50 2.73
CA VAL A 82 -0.49 -7.48 2.18
C VAL A 82 -0.28 -6.39 3.23
N TYR A 83 0.97 -6.31 3.71
CA TYR A 83 1.39 -5.47 4.85
C TYR A 83 2.17 -4.22 4.40
N GLY A 84 1.82 -3.60 3.30
CA GLY A 84 2.62 -2.53 2.71
C GLY A 84 3.72 -3.06 1.78
N ALA A 85 4.99 -2.89 2.14
CA ALA A 85 6.11 -3.38 1.34
C ALA A 85 6.43 -4.87 1.54
N ALA A 86 5.60 -5.59 2.31
CA ALA A 86 5.75 -7.00 2.61
C ALA A 86 4.41 -7.75 2.48
N ALA A 87 4.46 -9.06 2.34
CA ALA A 87 3.30 -9.93 2.41
C ALA A 87 3.57 -11.16 3.30
N ILE A 88 2.48 -11.59 3.95
CA ILE A 88 2.43 -12.70 4.89
C ILE A 88 1.37 -13.66 4.40
N ASP A 89 1.71 -14.92 4.33
CA ASP A 89 0.82 -16.00 3.94
C ASP A 89 -0.32 -16.21 4.95
N HIS A 90 -1.39 -16.86 4.51
CA HIS A 90 -2.57 -17.19 5.32
C HIS A 90 -2.25 -17.95 6.62
N ASP A 91 -1.15 -18.71 6.67
CA ASP A 91 -0.69 -19.46 7.82
C ASP A 91 0.28 -18.68 8.74
N GLY A 92 0.64 -17.46 8.38
CA GLY A 92 1.55 -16.57 9.09
C GLY A 92 3.00 -16.66 8.61
N SER A 93 3.32 -17.46 7.61
CA SER A 93 4.66 -17.50 7.02
C SER A 93 4.96 -16.25 6.21
N LEU A 94 6.22 -15.85 6.14
CA LEU A 94 6.67 -14.69 5.40
C LEU A 94 6.80 -15.03 3.92
N LEU A 95 6.05 -14.37 3.04
CA LEU A 95 6.22 -14.49 1.60
C LEU A 95 7.37 -13.62 1.11
N TYR A 96 7.33 -12.33 1.38
CA TYR A 96 8.41 -11.41 1.02
C TYR A 96 8.42 -10.15 1.88
N SER A 97 9.58 -9.45 1.85
CA SER A 97 9.76 -8.08 2.33
C SER A 97 10.70 -7.36 1.37
N LYS A 98 10.27 -6.27 0.76
CA LYS A 98 10.94 -5.67 -0.40
C LYS A 98 12.00 -4.66 -0.04
N TYR A 99 13.07 -4.74 -0.81
CA TYR A 99 14.19 -3.82 -0.82
C TYR A 99 14.47 -3.40 -2.26
N GLY A 100 14.92 -2.18 -2.42
CA GLY A 100 15.40 -1.66 -3.71
C GLY A 100 16.75 -0.98 -3.57
N THR A 101 17.18 -0.33 -4.63
CA THR A 101 18.42 0.44 -4.68
C THR A 101 18.07 1.92 -4.77
N LEU A 102 18.69 2.75 -3.93
CA LEU A 102 18.52 4.20 -3.97
C LEU A 102 19.06 4.78 -5.28
N PRO A 103 18.70 6.03 -5.63
CA PRO A 103 19.17 6.69 -6.86
C PRO A 103 20.68 6.77 -7.01
N ASP A 104 21.45 6.59 -5.93
CA ASP A 104 22.92 6.51 -5.97
C ASP A 104 23.43 5.24 -6.70
N GLY A 105 22.53 4.31 -7.05
CA GLY A 105 22.83 3.06 -7.72
C GLY A 105 23.62 2.02 -6.90
N ARG A 106 23.76 2.23 -5.60
CA ARG A 106 24.62 1.41 -4.71
C ARG A 106 23.95 1.02 -3.40
N THR A 107 23.27 1.98 -2.75
CA THR A 107 22.70 1.76 -1.43
C THR A 107 21.42 0.95 -1.53
N ARG A 108 21.42 -0.23 -0.89
CA ARG A 108 20.21 -1.05 -0.75
C ARG A 108 19.40 -0.54 0.44
N ALA A 109 18.14 -0.24 0.22
CA ALA A 109 17.21 0.23 1.24
C ALA A 109 15.89 -0.54 1.19
N LYS A 110 15.16 -0.55 2.31
CA LYS A 110 13.76 -0.98 2.36
C LYS A 110 12.91 -0.03 1.53
N PHE A 111 11.74 -0.49 1.08
CA PHE A 111 10.73 0.43 0.57
C PHE A 111 10.19 1.31 1.69
N GLY A 112 10.09 0.76 2.90
CA GLY A 112 9.70 1.51 4.06
C GLY A 112 8.20 1.57 4.27
N HIS A 113 7.81 2.40 5.21
CA HIS A 113 6.43 2.67 5.58
C HIS A 113 5.70 3.46 4.48
N GLY A 114 4.38 3.33 4.43
CA GLY A 114 3.55 4.11 3.51
C GLY A 114 2.15 4.35 4.04
N ASP A 115 1.47 5.37 3.49
CA ASP A 115 0.16 5.83 3.95
C ASP A 115 -1.00 5.15 3.24
N ALA A 116 -0.93 5.03 1.94
CA ALA A 116 -2.01 4.49 1.12
C ALA A 116 -1.54 3.31 0.28
N MET A 117 -2.40 2.29 0.20
CA MET A 117 -2.13 1.07 -0.54
C MET A 117 -3.45 0.52 -1.11
N HIS A 118 -3.39 0.03 -2.33
CA HIS A 118 -4.49 -0.64 -3.02
C HIS A 118 -4.02 -1.97 -3.58
N VAL A 119 -4.82 -3.02 -3.40
CA VAL A 119 -4.61 -4.35 -3.98
C VAL A 119 -5.81 -4.67 -4.86
N ALA A 120 -5.58 -4.90 -6.14
CA ALA A 120 -6.64 -5.19 -7.11
C ALA A 120 -6.06 -5.80 -8.38
N ASP A 121 -6.94 -6.36 -9.23
CA ASP A 121 -6.66 -6.62 -10.63
C ASP A 121 -6.66 -5.27 -11.38
N ILE A 122 -5.48 -4.65 -11.44
CA ILE A 122 -5.27 -3.33 -12.08
C ILE A 122 -5.02 -3.51 -13.56
N ASP A 123 -4.24 -4.53 -13.94
CA ASP A 123 -3.90 -4.88 -15.31
C ASP A 123 -4.58 -6.19 -15.72
N PRO A 124 -5.76 -6.14 -16.34
CA PRO A 124 -6.53 -7.34 -16.71
C PRO A 124 -5.88 -8.18 -17.82
N ASP A 125 -4.75 -7.75 -18.37
CA ASP A 125 -3.97 -8.51 -19.34
C ASP A 125 -2.80 -9.29 -18.71
N SER A 126 -2.56 -9.05 -17.41
CA SER A 126 -1.55 -9.74 -16.61
C SER A 126 -2.24 -10.67 -15.60
N PRO A 127 -1.82 -11.93 -15.47
CA PRO A 127 -2.36 -12.81 -14.44
C PRO A 127 -2.05 -12.29 -13.03
N GLY A 128 -2.96 -12.52 -12.08
CA GLY A 128 -2.78 -12.16 -10.68
C GLY A 128 -3.29 -10.77 -10.33
N LEU A 129 -2.85 -10.29 -9.19
CA LEU A 129 -3.22 -8.98 -8.66
C LEU A 129 -2.00 -8.06 -8.62
N GLU A 130 -2.25 -6.76 -8.56
CA GLU A 130 -1.22 -5.75 -8.37
C GLU A 130 -1.44 -5.00 -7.05
N ILE A 131 -0.33 -4.44 -6.55
CA ILE A 131 -0.29 -3.54 -5.41
C ILE A 131 0.17 -2.16 -5.87
N PHE A 132 -0.64 -1.15 -5.68
CA PHE A 132 -0.25 0.24 -5.86
C PHE A 132 -0.12 0.94 -4.50
N ASN A 133 1.04 1.52 -4.22
CA ASN A 133 1.42 1.95 -2.88
C ASN A 133 2.33 3.19 -2.92
N VAL A 134 2.14 4.13 -1.99
CA VAL A 134 3.05 5.24 -1.71
C VAL A 134 3.91 4.93 -0.49
N TYR A 135 5.09 5.58 -0.40
CA TYR A 135 6.07 5.43 0.67
C TYR A 135 6.46 6.79 1.25
N GLU A 136 6.68 6.84 2.57
CA GLU A 136 6.97 8.07 3.30
C GLU A 136 8.46 8.37 3.49
N GLU A 137 9.34 7.43 3.20
CA GLU A 137 10.75 7.50 3.63
C GLU A 137 11.59 8.56 2.88
N GLY A 138 11.04 9.18 1.83
CA GLY A 138 11.70 10.21 1.05
C GLY A 138 13.05 9.74 0.52
N GLU A 139 14.11 10.49 0.76
CA GLU A 139 15.48 10.20 0.28
C GLU A 139 16.01 8.83 0.72
N ARG A 140 15.42 8.18 1.70
CA ARG A 140 15.88 6.91 2.28
C ARG A 140 15.22 5.68 1.67
N ALA A 141 14.19 5.87 0.82
CA ALA A 141 13.50 4.80 0.10
C ALA A 141 13.83 4.79 -1.38
N PRO A 142 13.84 3.63 -2.03
CA PRO A 142 14.09 3.54 -3.47
C PRO A 142 12.94 4.07 -4.32
N TYR A 143 11.75 4.17 -3.75
CA TYR A 143 10.53 4.64 -4.42
C TYR A 143 9.74 5.57 -3.51
N GLY A 144 9.15 6.62 -4.06
CA GLY A 144 8.07 7.38 -3.44
C GLY A 144 6.71 6.71 -3.66
N TRP A 145 6.57 6.00 -4.79
CA TRP A 145 5.42 5.16 -5.09
C TRP A 145 5.80 4.06 -6.09
N ALA A 146 5.04 2.96 -6.10
CA ALA A 146 5.24 1.87 -7.05
C ALA A 146 3.96 1.09 -7.35
N LEU A 147 3.83 0.63 -8.60
CA LEU A 147 2.98 -0.50 -8.98
C LEU A 147 3.82 -1.77 -8.94
N ARG A 148 3.34 -2.76 -8.22
CA ARG A 148 4.04 -4.03 -7.99
C ARG A 148 3.15 -5.20 -8.34
N ASP A 149 3.75 -6.28 -8.75
CA ASP A 149 3.14 -7.60 -8.77
C ASP A 149 2.83 -8.06 -7.34
N ALA A 150 1.63 -8.56 -7.07
CA ALA A 150 1.22 -8.88 -5.70
C ALA A 150 1.80 -10.19 -5.19
N GLU A 151 1.97 -11.20 -6.05
CA GLU A 151 2.52 -12.50 -5.69
C GLU A 151 4.00 -12.39 -5.31
N THR A 152 4.78 -11.69 -6.12
CA THR A 152 6.24 -11.58 -5.94
C THR A 152 6.67 -10.33 -5.19
N GLY A 153 5.84 -9.29 -5.17
CA GLY A 153 6.16 -7.96 -4.67
C GLY A 153 7.11 -7.17 -5.58
N ASP A 154 7.44 -7.66 -6.77
CA ASP A 154 8.37 -7.02 -7.70
C ASP A 154 7.75 -5.78 -8.34
N VAL A 155 8.57 -4.74 -8.52
CA VAL A 155 8.13 -3.47 -9.10
C VAL A 155 7.97 -3.62 -10.61
N ARG A 156 6.79 -3.30 -11.12
CA ARG A 156 6.53 -3.16 -12.55
C ARG A 156 6.98 -1.78 -13.04
N PHE A 157 6.57 -0.74 -12.32
CA PHE A 157 7.07 0.63 -12.49
C PHE A 157 6.82 1.43 -11.21
N GLY A 158 7.53 2.52 -11.06
CA GLY A 158 7.44 3.41 -9.90
C GLY A 158 8.42 4.56 -10.02
N GLU A 159 8.27 5.54 -9.17
CA GLU A 159 9.13 6.72 -9.17
C GLU A 159 9.71 6.98 -7.79
N TYR A 160 10.95 7.47 -7.79
CA TYR A 160 11.59 7.99 -6.59
C TYR A 160 10.99 9.35 -6.22
N ALA A 161 10.86 9.62 -4.95
CA ALA A 161 10.51 10.94 -4.42
C ALA A 161 11.38 11.28 -3.21
N GLU A 162 11.75 12.55 -3.08
CA GLU A 162 12.48 13.07 -1.93
C GLU A 162 11.56 13.43 -0.76
N GLU A 163 10.25 13.45 -1.02
CA GLU A 163 9.21 13.84 -0.07
C GLU A 163 8.25 12.68 0.21
N ASP A 164 7.54 12.79 1.31
CA ASP A 164 6.37 11.98 1.61
C ASP A 164 5.23 12.35 0.64
N LEU A 165 4.69 11.37 -0.06
CA LEU A 165 3.60 11.57 -1.02
C LEU A 165 2.20 11.38 -0.42
N GLY A 166 2.11 10.85 0.78
CA GLY A 166 0.92 10.71 1.61
C GLY A 166 -0.18 9.82 1.02
N ARG A 167 -0.64 10.10 -0.18
CA ARG A 167 -1.82 9.44 -0.76
C ARG A 167 -1.59 8.97 -2.19
N CYS A 168 -2.25 7.85 -2.51
CA CYS A 168 -2.41 7.36 -3.88
C CYS A 168 -3.82 6.82 -4.09
N MET A 169 -4.19 6.58 -5.34
CA MET A 169 -5.49 6.02 -5.67
C MET A 169 -5.41 5.16 -6.93
N ILE A 170 -6.36 4.24 -7.05
CA ILE A 170 -6.61 3.48 -8.27
C ILE A 170 -8.09 3.56 -8.64
N GLY A 171 -8.38 3.54 -9.93
CA GLY A 171 -9.78 3.51 -10.37
C GLY A 171 -9.95 3.52 -11.88
N LYS A 172 -11.15 3.19 -12.33
CA LYS A 172 -11.55 3.31 -13.72
C LYS A 172 -12.09 4.73 -13.96
N ILE A 173 -11.20 5.67 -14.25
CA ILE A 173 -11.54 7.09 -14.49
C ILE A 173 -11.51 7.48 -15.96
N ASP A 174 -10.87 6.69 -16.81
CA ASP A 174 -10.90 6.84 -18.28
C ASP A 174 -11.46 5.56 -18.93
N PRO A 175 -12.64 5.64 -19.56
CA PRO A 175 -13.26 4.47 -20.21
C PRO A 175 -12.46 3.97 -21.41
N ASN A 176 -11.62 4.83 -22.03
CA ASN A 176 -10.87 4.50 -23.24
C ASN A 176 -9.53 3.81 -22.95
N THR A 177 -9.00 3.96 -21.74
CA THR A 177 -7.75 3.32 -21.32
C THR A 177 -8.04 1.96 -20.69
N ARG A 178 -7.39 0.90 -21.18
CA ARG A 178 -7.56 -0.46 -20.64
C ARG A 178 -7.00 -0.58 -19.23
N GLY A 179 -7.61 -1.41 -18.40
CA GLY A 179 -7.26 -1.58 -17.00
C GLY A 179 -7.73 -0.44 -16.12
N LEU A 180 -7.26 -0.43 -14.87
CA LEU A 180 -7.46 0.67 -13.95
C LEU A 180 -6.33 1.69 -14.12
N GLN A 181 -6.64 2.95 -13.93
CA GLN A 181 -5.64 3.99 -13.83
C GLN A 181 -5.14 4.07 -12.39
N VAL A 182 -3.87 4.42 -12.23
CA VAL A 182 -3.22 4.62 -10.94
C VAL A 182 -2.67 6.04 -10.87
N TRP A 183 -2.71 6.68 -9.71
CA TRP A 183 -2.21 8.06 -9.58
C TRP A 183 -1.78 8.44 -8.18
N VAL A 184 -0.85 9.36 -8.16
CA VAL A 184 -0.43 10.15 -7.01
C VAL A 184 -0.61 11.62 -7.37
N LYS A 185 0.33 12.19 -8.13
CA LYS A 185 0.26 13.55 -8.70
C LYS A 185 -0.19 13.51 -10.16
N ASP A 186 0.32 12.57 -10.92
CA ASP A 186 -0.04 12.31 -12.31
C ASP A 186 -0.80 10.99 -12.43
N VAL A 187 -1.59 10.86 -13.49
CA VAL A 187 -2.35 9.65 -13.81
C VAL A 187 -1.57 8.77 -14.76
N TYR A 188 -1.48 7.47 -14.46
CA TYR A 188 -0.75 6.49 -15.25
C TYR A 188 -1.67 5.35 -15.70
N ASP A 189 -1.39 4.79 -16.87
CA ASP A 189 -1.96 3.52 -17.30
C ASP A 189 -1.20 2.32 -16.65
N VAL A 190 -1.68 1.11 -16.93
CA VAL A 190 -1.09 -0.15 -16.41
C VAL A 190 0.36 -0.40 -16.82
N ASN A 191 0.86 0.30 -17.84
CA ASN A 191 2.23 0.20 -18.36
C ASN A 191 3.14 1.33 -17.84
N GLY A 192 2.64 2.21 -16.95
CA GLY A 192 3.39 3.35 -16.44
C GLY A 192 3.47 4.54 -17.40
N ARG A 193 2.62 4.56 -18.44
CA ARG A 193 2.54 5.71 -19.33
C ARG A 193 1.65 6.79 -18.68
N THR A 194 2.17 8.01 -18.57
CA THR A 194 1.40 9.16 -18.12
C THR A 194 0.27 9.48 -19.10
N LEU A 195 -0.92 9.70 -18.55
CA LEU A 195 -2.10 10.11 -19.30
C LEU A 195 -2.31 11.62 -19.13
N GLU A 196 -2.73 12.29 -20.19
CA GLU A 196 -3.08 13.73 -20.16
C GLU A 196 -4.48 13.92 -19.54
N LEU A 197 -4.61 13.55 -18.26
CA LEU A 197 -5.84 13.65 -17.50
C LEU A 197 -5.60 14.49 -16.24
N PRO A 198 -6.58 15.28 -15.80
CA PRO A 198 -6.49 15.89 -14.49
C PRO A 198 -6.56 14.84 -13.39
N THR A 199 -5.84 15.05 -12.30
CA THR A 199 -5.88 14.15 -11.14
C THR A 199 -7.15 14.43 -10.35
N PRO A 200 -8.04 13.44 -10.16
CA PRO A 200 -9.37 13.67 -9.55
C PRO A 200 -9.34 13.73 -8.01
N GLY A 201 -8.16 13.80 -7.39
CA GLY A 201 -7.97 13.70 -5.96
C GLY A 201 -7.60 12.28 -5.51
N THR A 202 -7.29 12.12 -4.22
CA THR A 202 -6.79 10.85 -3.66
C THR A 202 -7.45 10.45 -2.34
N ASN A 203 -8.59 11.05 -1.99
CA ASN A 203 -9.18 10.84 -0.68
C ASN A 203 -9.98 9.52 -0.61
N MET A 204 -11.07 9.39 -1.33
CA MET A 204 -11.89 8.18 -1.29
C MET A 204 -12.54 7.86 -2.64
N LYS A 205 -12.38 6.62 -3.06
CA LYS A 205 -13.04 6.05 -4.23
C LYS A 205 -14.48 5.66 -3.91
N ILE A 206 -15.40 6.01 -4.81
CA ILE A 206 -16.80 5.60 -4.76
C ILE A 206 -17.31 5.15 -6.14
N TYR A 207 -18.46 4.50 -6.16
CA TYR A 207 -19.18 4.10 -7.37
C TYR A 207 -20.55 4.79 -7.37
N TRP A 208 -20.55 6.10 -7.61
CA TRP A 208 -21.72 6.95 -7.51
C TRP A 208 -22.63 6.90 -8.75
N ALA A 209 -22.01 6.83 -9.94
CA ALA A 209 -22.74 6.92 -11.21
C ALA A 209 -23.59 5.69 -11.53
N GLY A 210 -23.43 4.59 -10.79
CA GLY A 210 -24.20 3.36 -10.99
C GLY A 210 -23.71 2.49 -12.16
N ASP A 211 -22.55 2.79 -12.69
CA ASP A 211 -21.81 1.98 -13.64
C ASP A 211 -20.48 1.49 -13.02
N LEU A 212 -19.56 0.97 -13.83
CA LEU A 212 -18.26 0.49 -13.35
C LEU A 212 -17.17 1.58 -13.37
N SER A 213 -17.53 2.84 -13.67
CA SER A 213 -16.61 3.95 -13.56
C SER A 213 -16.38 4.34 -12.10
N THR A 214 -15.21 4.93 -11.85
CA THR A 214 -14.81 5.36 -10.51
C THR A 214 -14.96 6.86 -10.37
N GLN A 215 -15.65 7.29 -9.33
CA GLN A 215 -15.70 8.67 -8.88
C GLN A 215 -14.86 8.82 -7.62
N ILE A 216 -14.32 10.01 -7.42
CA ILE A 216 -13.51 10.35 -6.25
C ILE A 216 -14.22 11.41 -5.44
N THR A 217 -14.52 11.11 -4.18
CA THR A 217 -14.89 12.15 -3.23
C THR A 217 -13.62 12.75 -2.67
N ASP A 218 -13.58 14.07 -2.63
CA ASP A 218 -12.55 14.80 -1.92
C ASP A 218 -13.15 15.64 -0.80
N GLY A 219 -12.34 15.87 0.24
CA GLY A 219 -12.81 16.53 1.44
C GLY A 219 -13.01 18.03 1.29
N ALA A 220 -13.85 18.57 2.15
CA ALA A 220 -13.84 20.00 2.43
C ALA A 220 -12.60 20.36 3.26
N ASP A 221 -11.85 21.36 2.86
CA ASP A 221 -10.79 21.94 3.69
C ASP A 221 -11.38 22.90 4.70
N TYR A 222 -11.84 22.36 5.83
CA TYR A 222 -12.42 23.16 6.91
C TYR A 222 -11.45 24.16 7.53
N LEU A 223 -10.15 23.91 7.45
CA LEU A 223 -9.12 24.80 7.99
C LEU A 223 -8.98 26.06 7.13
N HIS A 224 -9.26 25.96 5.83
CA HIS A 224 -9.19 27.05 4.88
C HIS A 224 -10.56 27.58 4.44
N GLY A 225 -11.64 27.10 5.09
CA GLY A 225 -12.98 27.65 4.91
C GLY A 225 -13.85 26.94 3.87
N ASP A 226 -13.41 25.83 3.31
CA ASP A 226 -14.26 25.01 2.45
C ASP A 226 -15.35 24.33 3.28
N GLN A 227 -16.58 24.44 2.82
CA GLN A 227 -17.75 23.89 3.52
C GLN A 227 -18.41 22.72 2.79
N TYR A 228 -17.90 22.36 1.61
CA TYR A 228 -18.51 21.36 0.74
C TYR A 228 -17.48 20.30 0.33
N GLY A 229 -17.88 19.05 0.42
CA GLY A 229 -17.18 17.96 -0.26
C GLY A 229 -17.49 18.00 -1.76
N VAL A 230 -16.58 17.46 -2.56
CA VAL A 230 -16.74 17.34 -4.01
C VAL A 230 -16.77 15.86 -4.43
N ILE A 231 -17.46 15.60 -5.54
CA ILE A 231 -17.36 14.32 -6.25
C ILE A 231 -16.78 14.63 -7.62
N ASN A 232 -15.61 14.09 -7.90
CA ASN A 232 -14.95 14.21 -9.20
C ASN A 232 -15.28 12.99 -10.05
N ASP A 233 -15.84 13.19 -11.22
CA ASP A 233 -16.22 12.15 -12.18
C ASP A 233 -15.65 12.49 -13.57
N LEU A 234 -14.44 12.00 -13.83
CA LEU A 234 -13.77 12.25 -15.11
C LEU A 234 -14.40 11.49 -16.27
N THR A 235 -15.06 10.36 -16.00
CA THR A 235 -15.74 9.56 -17.02
C THR A 235 -16.93 10.31 -17.59
N HIS A 236 -17.67 11.06 -16.76
CA HIS A 236 -18.86 11.81 -17.17
C HIS A 236 -18.63 13.32 -17.27
N GLY A 237 -17.41 13.77 -17.01
CA GLY A 237 -17.02 15.18 -17.20
C GLY A 237 -17.50 16.12 -16.08
N VAL A 238 -17.54 15.65 -14.84
CA VAL A 238 -17.96 16.40 -13.64
C VAL A 238 -16.83 16.46 -12.63
#